data_888bef6d00feae2b579232b9f38fa93d
#
_entry.id   888bef6d00feae2b579232b9f38fa93d
#
_cell.length_a   1.000
_cell.length_b   1.000
_cell.length_c   1.000
_cell.angle_alpha   90.00
_cell.angle_beta   90.00
_cell.angle_gamma   90.00
#
_symmetry.space_group_name_H-M   'P 1'
#
loop_
_entity.id
_entity.type
_entity.pdbx_description
1 polymer ?
#
loop_
_entity_poly.entity_id
_entity_poly.type
_entity_poly.pdbx_seq_one_letter_code
_entity_poly.pdbx_strand_id
1 'polypeptide(L)'
;MSVKPDRWIRKMALEHKMIEPFEDRQVRDGVISYGVSSYGYDIRVADEFRIFTNVNSTIVDPKHFDSRSLVEFKGDVCLIPPNSFALGMSVEYFRIPRNVLTICLGKSTYARCGIIVNVTPFEPEWEGFVTLEISNTTPLPAKIYANEGLCQVLFFESDEACEISYKDKKGKYQAQQGIVLPRL
;
A
#
# COMPACT_ATOMS: atom_id res chain seq x y z
N MET A 1 -2.37 -3.54 -23.81
CA MET A 1 -2.39 -3.52 -22.32
C MET A 1 -3.80 -3.78 -21.81
N SER A 2 -3.98 -4.74 -20.89
CA SER A 2 -5.31 -5.09 -20.37
C SER A 2 -5.31 -5.22 -18.85
N VAL A 3 -6.40 -4.77 -18.20
CA VAL A 3 -6.65 -5.02 -16.78
C VAL A 3 -6.89 -6.52 -16.55
N LYS A 4 -6.37 -7.06 -15.45
CA LYS A 4 -6.41 -8.49 -15.16
C LYS A 4 -7.56 -8.87 -14.23
N PRO A 5 -8.34 -9.92 -14.59
CA PRO A 5 -9.44 -10.41 -13.78
C PRO A 5 -8.97 -11.30 -12.62
N ASP A 6 -9.88 -11.58 -11.69
CA ASP A 6 -9.68 -12.38 -10.50
C ASP A 6 -9.01 -13.75 -10.76
N ARG A 7 -9.42 -14.48 -11.80
CA ARG A 7 -8.81 -15.77 -12.18
C ARG A 7 -7.33 -15.65 -12.52
N TRP A 8 -6.92 -14.55 -13.18
CA TRP A 8 -5.52 -14.30 -13.48
C TRP A 8 -4.74 -13.96 -12.19
N ILE A 9 -5.33 -13.13 -11.31
CA ILE A 9 -4.73 -12.76 -10.04
C ILE A 9 -4.50 -13.99 -9.16
N ARG A 10 -5.51 -14.89 -9.05
CA ARG A 10 -5.38 -16.17 -8.34
C ARG A 10 -4.25 -17.03 -8.91
N LYS A 11 -4.21 -17.20 -10.23
CA LYS A 11 -3.14 -17.96 -10.89
C LYS A 11 -1.77 -17.39 -10.55
N MET A 12 -1.57 -16.09 -10.70
CA MET A 12 -0.27 -15.44 -10.42
C MET A 12 0.12 -15.51 -8.95
N ALA A 13 -0.84 -15.38 -8.04
CA ALA A 13 -0.57 -15.49 -6.61
C ALA A 13 -0.18 -16.92 -6.21
N LEU A 14 -0.90 -17.93 -6.70
CA LEU A 14 -0.67 -19.34 -6.31
C LEU A 14 0.54 -19.97 -7.00
N GLU A 15 0.73 -19.72 -8.30
CA GLU A 15 1.80 -20.36 -9.09
C GLU A 15 3.12 -19.57 -9.02
N HIS A 16 3.06 -18.22 -8.89
CA HIS A 16 4.23 -17.34 -8.97
C HIS A 16 4.47 -16.52 -7.68
N LYS A 17 3.66 -16.74 -6.63
CA LYS A 17 3.76 -16.03 -5.35
C LYS A 17 3.72 -14.50 -5.50
N MET A 18 2.92 -14.02 -6.47
CA MET A 18 2.82 -12.58 -6.74
C MET A 18 2.32 -11.80 -5.52
N ILE A 19 1.49 -12.43 -4.68
CA ILE A 19 0.93 -11.88 -3.44
C ILE A 19 1.07 -12.93 -2.33
N GLU A 20 1.71 -12.61 -1.20
CA GLU A 20 1.86 -13.48 -0.03
C GLU A 20 1.71 -12.70 1.29
N PRO A 21 0.86 -13.13 2.25
CA PRO A 21 -0.14 -14.18 2.12
C PRO A 21 -1.27 -13.78 1.16
N PHE A 22 -1.84 -14.74 0.47
CA PHE A 22 -2.90 -14.52 -0.50
C PHE A 22 -4.27 -14.96 0.03
N GLU A 23 -5.27 -14.06 -0.06
CA GLU A 23 -6.67 -14.38 0.23
C GLU A 23 -7.42 -14.52 -1.10
N ASP A 24 -7.86 -15.74 -1.42
CA ASP A 24 -8.41 -16.10 -2.74
C ASP A 24 -9.84 -15.65 -2.99
N ARG A 25 -10.48 -15.07 -1.97
CA ARG A 25 -11.84 -14.52 -1.99
C ARG A 25 -11.92 -13.23 -1.21
N GLN A 26 -13.02 -12.51 -1.34
CA GLN A 26 -13.23 -11.31 -0.57
C GLN A 26 -13.82 -11.63 0.80
N VAL A 27 -13.06 -11.36 1.87
CA VAL A 27 -13.51 -11.44 3.27
C VAL A 27 -14.25 -10.17 3.63
N ARG A 28 -15.45 -10.29 4.27
CA ARG A 28 -16.35 -9.15 4.54
C ARG A 28 -16.98 -9.13 5.94
N ASP A 29 -17.01 -10.25 6.64
CA ASP A 29 -17.76 -10.40 7.87
C ASP A 29 -17.11 -9.62 9.03
N GLY A 30 -17.76 -8.52 9.44
CA GLY A 30 -17.33 -7.69 10.56
C GLY A 30 -16.07 -6.85 10.34
N VAL A 31 -15.53 -6.83 9.11
CA VAL A 31 -14.29 -6.14 8.76
C VAL A 31 -14.45 -5.28 7.51
N ILE A 32 -13.58 -4.30 7.34
CA ILE A 32 -13.42 -3.61 6.07
C ILE A 32 -12.81 -4.60 5.09
N SER A 33 -13.54 -4.93 4.03
CA SER A 33 -13.27 -6.08 3.17
C SER A 33 -11.87 -6.07 2.56
N TYR A 34 -11.28 -7.27 2.42
CA TYR A 34 -9.97 -7.49 1.80
C TYR A 34 -9.96 -8.79 0.99
N GLY A 35 -8.88 -9.01 0.23
CA GLY A 35 -8.71 -10.17 -0.63
C GLY A 35 -9.05 -9.90 -2.09
N VAL A 36 -9.18 -10.97 -2.89
CA VAL A 36 -9.38 -10.85 -4.33
C VAL A 36 -10.76 -10.27 -4.67
N SER A 37 -10.79 -9.31 -5.59
CA SER A 37 -12.00 -8.74 -6.19
C SER A 37 -12.05 -9.05 -7.69
N SER A 38 -13.09 -8.60 -8.41
CA SER A 38 -13.30 -8.93 -9.84
C SER A 38 -12.10 -8.56 -10.73
N TYR A 39 -11.47 -7.41 -10.51
CA TYR A 39 -10.36 -6.88 -11.30
C TYR A 39 -9.24 -6.27 -10.44
N GLY A 40 -9.05 -6.77 -9.22
CA GLY A 40 -8.03 -6.27 -8.33
C GLY A 40 -7.91 -7.09 -7.05
N TYR A 41 -7.08 -6.60 -6.15
CA TYR A 41 -6.86 -7.17 -4.84
C TYR A 41 -6.94 -6.09 -3.78
N ASP A 42 -7.78 -6.29 -2.77
CA ASP A 42 -7.91 -5.37 -1.63
C ASP A 42 -6.82 -5.70 -0.60
N ILE A 43 -5.86 -4.77 -0.47
CA ILE A 43 -4.68 -4.89 0.39
C ILE A 43 -5.06 -4.56 1.83
N ARG A 44 -4.55 -5.35 2.79
CA ARG A 44 -4.65 -5.08 4.23
C ARG A 44 -3.52 -4.18 4.70
N VAL A 45 -3.80 -3.33 5.68
CA VAL A 45 -2.74 -2.66 6.44
C VAL A 45 -2.36 -3.50 7.66
N ALA A 46 -1.07 -3.65 7.94
CA ALA A 46 -0.55 -4.33 9.12
C ALA A 46 -0.77 -3.50 10.40
N ASP A 47 -0.37 -4.04 11.55
CA ASP A 47 -0.50 -3.40 12.86
C ASP A 47 0.63 -2.41 13.21
N GLU A 48 1.53 -2.15 12.27
CA GLU A 48 2.65 -1.23 12.42
C GLU A 48 2.45 0.04 11.61
N PHE A 49 2.59 1.19 12.29
CA PHE A 49 2.36 2.51 11.72
C PHE A 49 3.45 3.50 12.14
N ARG A 50 3.63 4.54 11.35
CA ARG A 50 4.42 5.73 11.67
C ARG A 50 3.53 6.95 11.53
N ILE A 51 3.13 7.55 12.65
CA ILE A 51 2.17 8.66 12.70
C ILE A 51 2.95 9.97 12.64
N PHE A 52 2.61 10.84 11.69
CA PHE A 52 3.23 12.15 11.58
C PHE A 52 2.83 13.07 12.73
N THR A 53 3.82 13.79 13.27
CA THR A 53 3.66 14.82 14.27
C THR A 53 4.46 16.06 13.85
N ASN A 54 3.95 17.25 14.22
CA ASN A 54 4.60 18.53 13.92
C ASN A 54 5.48 19.06 15.06
N VAL A 55 5.82 18.23 16.03
CA VAL A 55 6.53 18.65 17.26
C VAL A 55 7.99 18.98 16.98
N ASN A 56 8.63 18.24 16.08
CA ASN A 56 10.08 18.30 15.87
C ASN A 56 10.51 18.98 14.56
N SER A 57 9.55 19.42 13.72
CA SER A 57 9.87 20.08 12.46
C SER A 57 8.88 21.16 12.11
N THR A 58 9.35 22.26 11.55
CA THR A 58 8.53 23.38 11.06
C THR A 58 8.22 23.31 9.56
N ILE A 59 8.91 22.41 8.84
CA ILE A 59 8.80 22.22 7.38
C ILE A 59 8.90 20.73 7.07
N VAL A 60 8.08 20.25 6.13
CA VAL A 60 8.25 18.95 5.52
C VAL A 60 9.11 19.10 4.28
N ASP A 61 10.34 18.58 4.33
CA ASP A 61 11.27 18.59 3.20
C ASP A 61 11.51 17.12 2.74
N PRO A 62 11.09 16.73 1.53
CA PRO A 62 11.30 15.37 1.05
C PRO A 62 12.76 15.02 0.79
N LYS A 63 13.64 16.02 0.66
CA LYS A 63 15.09 15.81 0.50
C LYS A 63 15.83 15.67 1.84
N HIS A 64 15.28 16.26 2.89
CA HIS A 64 15.86 16.27 4.24
C HIS A 64 14.79 15.94 5.28
N PHE A 65 14.08 14.84 5.05
CA PHE A 65 12.96 14.44 5.90
C PHE A 65 13.46 14.10 7.33
N ASP A 66 12.93 14.82 8.32
CA ASP A 66 13.26 14.57 9.72
C ASP A 66 12.43 13.38 10.26
N SER A 67 13.10 12.24 10.45
CA SER A 67 12.46 11.01 10.95
C SER A 67 11.83 11.18 12.34
N ARG A 68 12.28 12.18 13.14
CA ARG A 68 11.69 12.50 14.46
C ARG A 68 10.28 13.08 14.35
N SER A 69 9.85 13.47 13.14
CA SER A 69 8.47 13.87 12.86
C SER A 69 7.50 12.67 12.76
N LEU A 70 7.99 11.45 12.87
CA LEU A 70 7.17 10.24 12.84
C LEU A 70 7.28 9.49 14.17
N VAL A 71 6.14 9.20 14.77
CA VAL A 71 6.01 8.38 15.99
C VAL A 71 5.63 6.96 15.60
N GLU A 72 6.39 5.98 16.07
CA GLU A 72 6.06 4.57 15.90
C GLU A 72 4.84 4.19 16.74
N PHE A 73 3.92 3.48 16.13
CA PHE A 73 2.74 2.92 16.79
C PHE A 73 2.53 1.48 16.31
N LYS A 74 2.22 0.60 17.25
CA LYS A 74 1.81 -0.77 16.97
C LYS A 74 0.53 -1.10 17.73
N GLY A 75 -0.48 -1.59 17.02
CA GLY A 75 -1.77 -1.96 17.62
C GLY A 75 -2.88 -2.13 16.58
N ASP A 76 -4.02 -2.62 17.05
CA ASP A 76 -5.17 -2.99 16.19
C ASP A 76 -5.88 -1.78 15.57
N VAL A 77 -5.76 -0.60 16.18
CA VAL A 77 -6.41 0.63 15.70
C VAL A 77 -5.45 1.80 15.80
N CYS A 78 -5.01 2.30 14.65
CA CYS A 78 -4.22 3.52 14.55
C CYS A 78 -5.15 4.75 14.54
N LEU A 79 -4.84 5.75 15.36
CA LEU A 79 -5.51 7.07 15.35
C LEU A 79 -4.63 8.09 14.64
N ILE A 80 -5.05 8.52 13.46
CA ILE A 80 -4.36 9.59 12.72
C ILE A 80 -4.92 10.93 13.19
N PRO A 81 -4.09 11.86 13.68
CA PRO A 81 -4.55 13.21 14.11
C PRO A 81 -5.27 13.98 13.00
N PRO A 82 -6.08 14.99 13.36
CA PRO A 82 -6.73 15.85 12.38
C PRO A 82 -5.73 16.49 11.41
N ASN A 83 -6.07 16.51 10.11
CA ASN A 83 -5.24 17.14 9.06
C ASN A 83 -3.77 16.64 9.06
N SER A 84 -3.55 15.37 9.41
CA SER A 84 -2.25 14.74 9.49
C SER A 84 -2.23 13.46 8.64
N PHE A 85 -1.13 12.75 8.66
CA PHE A 85 -1.00 11.48 7.94
C PHE A 85 -0.23 10.43 8.76
N ALA A 86 -0.34 9.19 8.33
CA ALA A 86 0.48 8.09 8.82
C ALA A 86 1.01 7.26 7.65
N LEU A 87 2.12 6.60 7.86
CA LEU A 87 2.62 5.53 7.02
C LEU A 87 2.22 4.21 7.65
N GLY A 88 1.65 3.31 6.87
CA GLY A 88 1.40 1.92 7.25
C GLY A 88 2.20 0.97 6.38
N MET A 89 2.22 -0.29 6.73
CA MET A 89 2.80 -1.37 5.93
C MET A 89 1.70 -2.31 5.47
N SER A 90 1.77 -2.84 4.26
CA SER A 90 0.86 -3.92 3.86
C SER A 90 1.11 -5.19 4.64
N VAL A 91 0.06 -6.00 4.87
CA VAL A 91 0.20 -7.38 5.35
C VAL A 91 0.81 -8.25 4.26
N GLU A 92 0.44 -7.98 3.02
CA GLU A 92 0.86 -8.72 1.85
C GLU A 92 2.23 -8.25 1.34
N TYR A 93 3.09 -9.22 1.02
CA TYR A 93 4.31 -9.04 0.24
C TYR A 93 3.98 -9.25 -1.24
N PHE A 94 4.43 -8.35 -2.10
CA PHE A 94 4.18 -8.39 -3.55
C PHE A 94 5.45 -8.73 -4.32
N ARG A 95 5.28 -9.43 -5.46
CA ARG A 95 6.32 -9.68 -6.46
C ARG A 95 5.72 -9.43 -7.85
N ILE A 96 6.00 -8.27 -8.41
CA ILE A 96 5.37 -7.83 -9.65
C ILE A 96 6.13 -8.39 -10.86
N PRO A 97 5.44 -9.09 -11.80
CA PRO A 97 6.07 -9.58 -13.02
C PRO A 97 6.60 -8.44 -13.92
N ARG A 98 7.60 -8.75 -14.75
CA ARG A 98 8.26 -7.77 -15.62
C ARG A 98 7.33 -7.10 -16.64
N ASN A 99 6.27 -7.77 -17.05
CA ASN A 99 5.28 -7.26 -18.00
C ASN A 99 4.02 -6.70 -17.33
N VAL A 100 4.05 -6.46 -16.02
CA VAL A 100 2.91 -5.97 -15.24
C VAL A 100 3.21 -4.63 -14.60
N LEU A 101 2.27 -3.70 -14.75
CA LEU A 101 2.20 -2.45 -13.99
C LEU A 101 1.00 -2.50 -13.06
N THR A 102 1.11 -1.89 -11.89
CA THR A 102 -0.01 -1.79 -10.95
C THR A 102 -0.48 -0.35 -10.80
N ILE A 103 -1.75 -0.19 -10.44
CA ILE A 103 -2.30 1.08 -9.95
C ILE A 103 -3.01 0.77 -8.63
N CYS A 104 -2.67 1.52 -7.59
CA CYS A 104 -3.30 1.39 -6.28
C CYS A 104 -4.26 2.56 -6.04
N LEU A 105 -5.46 2.26 -5.58
CA LEU A 105 -6.53 3.21 -5.29
C LEU A 105 -7.02 3.01 -3.85
N GLY A 106 -7.44 4.11 -3.20
CA GLY A 106 -8.07 4.06 -1.89
C GLY A 106 -9.38 3.27 -1.90
N LYS A 107 -9.74 2.73 -0.75
CA LYS A 107 -11.00 1.99 -0.56
C LYS A 107 -12.16 2.93 -0.29
N SER A 108 -13.32 2.67 -0.90
CA SER A 108 -14.50 3.54 -0.83
C SER A 108 -15.00 3.79 0.59
N THR A 109 -14.82 2.85 1.51
CA THR A 109 -15.17 2.99 2.92
C THR A 109 -14.41 4.14 3.57
N TYR A 110 -13.09 4.16 3.41
CA TYR A 110 -12.24 5.23 3.94
C TYR A 110 -12.40 6.54 3.15
N ALA A 111 -12.49 6.48 1.84
CA ALA A 111 -12.66 7.66 0.99
C ALA A 111 -13.90 8.48 1.36
N ARG A 112 -15.03 7.81 1.70
CA ARG A 112 -16.26 8.47 2.16
C ARG A 112 -16.15 9.11 3.56
N CYS A 113 -15.13 8.75 4.32
CA CYS A 113 -14.81 9.34 5.62
C CYS A 113 -13.72 10.43 5.51
N GLY A 114 -13.34 10.85 4.31
CA GLY A 114 -12.28 11.84 4.12
C GLY A 114 -10.87 11.29 4.38
N ILE A 115 -10.68 9.98 4.27
CA ILE A 115 -9.37 9.35 4.37
C ILE A 115 -8.86 9.06 2.96
N ILE A 116 -7.69 9.59 2.63
CA ILE A 116 -7.04 9.38 1.33
C ILE A 116 -5.88 8.42 1.52
N VAL A 117 -5.84 7.38 0.69
CA VAL A 117 -4.69 6.49 0.59
C VAL A 117 -3.99 6.79 -0.73
N ASN A 118 -2.73 7.16 -0.65
CA ASN A 118 -1.88 7.41 -1.81
C ASN A 118 -0.78 6.37 -1.84
N VAL A 119 -0.68 5.64 -2.95
CA VAL A 119 0.38 4.66 -3.18
C VAL A 119 0.83 4.79 -4.62
N THR A 120 2.13 4.97 -4.83
CA THR A 120 2.68 5.02 -6.18
C THR A 120 2.62 3.64 -6.84
N PRO A 121 2.59 3.55 -8.18
CA PRO A 121 2.54 2.27 -8.88
C PRO A 121 3.68 1.33 -8.47
N PHE A 122 3.37 0.05 -8.25
CA PHE A 122 4.41 -0.97 -8.15
C PHE A 122 4.89 -1.25 -9.56
N GLU A 123 6.12 -0.87 -9.83
CA GLU A 123 6.72 -1.00 -11.16
C GLU A 123 7.07 -2.46 -11.49
N PRO A 124 7.29 -2.79 -12.77
CA PRO A 124 7.79 -4.10 -13.21
C PRO A 124 9.01 -4.58 -12.40
N GLU A 125 8.97 -5.83 -11.94
CA GLU A 125 9.98 -6.49 -11.09
C GLU A 125 10.25 -5.83 -9.72
N TRP A 126 9.39 -4.90 -9.29
CA TRP A 126 9.40 -4.48 -7.90
C TRP A 126 8.87 -5.62 -7.00
N GLU A 127 9.49 -5.79 -5.85
CA GLU A 127 8.99 -6.68 -4.80
C GLU A 127 9.14 -6.02 -3.42
N GLY A 128 8.30 -6.42 -2.46
CA GLY A 128 8.36 -5.89 -1.10
C GLY A 128 7.00 -5.81 -0.41
N PHE A 129 7.03 -5.44 0.87
CA PHE A 129 5.86 -4.92 1.55
C PHE A 129 5.61 -3.49 1.09
N VAL A 130 4.35 -3.13 0.86
CA VAL A 130 3.99 -1.78 0.40
C VAL A 130 3.98 -0.81 1.57
N THR A 131 4.64 0.33 1.44
CA THR A 131 4.38 1.46 2.33
C THR A 131 3.10 2.14 1.86
N LEU A 132 2.14 2.27 2.77
CA LEU A 132 0.81 2.83 2.52
C LEU A 132 0.75 4.23 3.16
N GLU A 133 0.60 5.26 2.33
CA GLU A 133 0.52 6.65 2.77
C GLU A 133 -0.96 7.01 3.02
N ILE A 134 -1.32 7.24 4.27
CA ILE A 134 -2.70 7.40 4.74
C ILE A 134 -2.89 8.81 5.28
N SER A 135 -3.65 9.63 4.57
CA SER A 135 -3.91 11.02 4.97
C SER A 135 -5.31 11.18 5.55
N ASN A 136 -5.39 11.78 6.72
CA ASN A 136 -6.63 12.25 7.33
C ASN A 136 -6.89 13.71 6.94
N THR A 137 -7.83 13.96 6.05
CA THR A 137 -8.17 15.31 5.59
C THR A 137 -9.30 15.95 6.42
N THR A 138 -9.71 15.30 7.51
CA THR A 138 -10.81 15.77 8.35
C THR A 138 -10.32 16.53 9.58
N PRO A 139 -11.16 17.38 10.20
CA PRO A 139 -10.83 18.09 11.45
C PRO A 139 -10.93 17.19 12.69
N LEU A 140 -11.20 15.90 12.55
CA LEU A 140 -11.32 14.91 13.64
C LEU A 140 -10.26 13.83 13.53
N PRO A 141 -9.85 13.18 14.64
CA PRO A 141 -9.00 11.99 14.57
C PRO A 141 -9.69 10.88 13.78
N ALA A 142 -8.93 10.21 12.88
CA ALA A 142 -9.44 9.13 12.06
C ALA A 142 -8.91 7.78 12.53
N LYS A 143 -9.77 6.76 12.55
CA LYS A 143 -9.39 5.37 12.88
C LYS A 143 -9.00 4.62 11.61
N ILE A 144 -7.87 3.94 11.68
CA ILE A 144 -7.44 2.94 10.70
C ILE A 144 -7.34 1.60 11.42
N TYR A 145 -8.03 0.58 10.90
CA TYR A 145 -8.09 -0.75 11.49
C TYR A 145 -7.01 -1.65 10.90
N ALA A 146 -6.13 -2.17 11.74
CA ALA A 146 -5.09 -3.11 11.35
C ALA A 146 -5.68 -4.45 10.90
N ASN A 147 -4.98 -5.14 10.00
CA ASN A 147 -5.36 -6.42 9.40
C ASN A 147 -6.67 -6.38 8.57
N GLU A 148 -7.19 -5.19 8.27
CA GLU A 148 -8.35 -4.96 7.43
C GLU A 148 -7.98 -4.26 6.12
N GLY A 149 -8.90 -4.29 5.14
CA GLY A 149 -8.68 -3.73 3.81
C GLY A 149 -8.56 -2.20 3.84
N LEU A 150 -7.50 -1.65 3.23
CA LEU A 150 -7.23 -0.22 3.19
C LEU A 150 -7.31 0.38 1.79
N CYS A 151 -6.81 -0.34 0.80
CA CYS A 151 -6.74 0.10 -0.60
C CYS A 151 -6.88 -1.07 -1.55
N GLN A 152 -7.10 -0.79 -2.84
CA GLN A 152 -7.21 -1.79 -3.89
C GLN A 152 -6.10 -1.62 -4.91
N VAL A 153 -5.41 -2.70 -5.25
CA VAL A 153 -4.45 -2.74 -6.36
C VAL A 153 -5.08 -3.37 -7.60
N LEU A 154 -4.90 -2.71 -8.75
CA LEU A 154 -5.26 -3.18 -10.08
C LEU A 154 -3.99 -3.61 -10.81
N PHE A 155 -4.09 -4.68 -11.60
CA PHE A 155 -2.97 -5.22 -12.37
C PHE A 155 -3.22 -5.03 -13.86
N PHE A 156 -2.24 -4.46 -14.55
CA PHE A 156 -2.27 -4.21 -15.99
C PHE A 156 -1.10 -4.94 -16.64
N GLU A 157 -1.38 -5.90 -17.51
CA GLU A 157 -0.36 -6.56 -18.29
C GLU A 157 -0.11 -5.82 -19.59
N SER A 158 1.15 -5.51 -19.86
CA SER A 158 1.58 -4.88 -21.11
C SER A 158 1.68 -5.91 -22.23
N ASP A 159 1.49 -5.49 -23.47
CA ASP A 159 1.66 -6.32 -24.66
C ASP A 159 3.14 -6.64 -24.91
N GLU A 160 4.04 -5.78 -24.40
CA GLU A 160 5.49 -5.97 -24.46
C GLU A 160 6.11 -5.76 -23.08
N ALA A 161 7.16 -6.50 -22.76
CA ALA A 161 7.93 -6.28 -21.54
C ALA A 161 8.75 -4.99 -21.65
N CYS A 162 8.89 -4.26 -20.53
CA CYS A 162 9.74 -3.08 -20.49
C CYS A 162 11.23 -3.45 -20.69
N GLU A 163 12.00 -2.59 -21.35
CA GLU A 163 13.44 -2.78 -21.52
C GLU A 163 14.18 -2.69 -20.17
N ILE A 164 13.79 -1.74 -19.33
CA ILE A 164 14.41 -1.48 -18.03
C ILE A 164 13.35 -1.55 -16.93
N SER A 165 13.46 -2.54 -16.06
CA SER A 165 12.56 -2.73 -14.92
C SER A 165 13.02 -1.95 -13.68
N TYR A 166 12.20 -1.97 -12.62
CA TYR A 166 12.57 -1.38 -11.33
C TYR A 166 13.79 -2.05 -10.70
N LYS A 167 13.91 -3.36 -10.88
CA LYS A 167 15.08 -4.14 -10.43
C LYS A 167 16.35 -3.75 -11.20
N ASP A 168 16.24 -3.58 -12.52
CA ASP A 168 17.37 -3.17 -13.37
C ASP A 168 17.89 -1.77 -12.98
N LYS A 169 16.97 -0.83 -12.64
CA LYS A 169 17.30 0.51 -12.14
C LYS A 169 17.94 0.51 -10.75
N LYS A 170 17.95 -0.64 -10.03
CA LYS A 170 18.31 -0.73 -8.60
C LYS A 170 17.47 0.24 -7.77
N GLY A 171 16.17 0.25 -8.02
CA GLY A 171 15.22 1.18 -7.42
C GLY A 171 15.32 1.23 -5.89
N LYS A 172 15.25 2.43 -5.33
CA LYS A 172 15.54 2.71 -3.91
C LYS A 172 14.63 2.02 -2.89
N TYR A 173 13.48 1.50 -3.34
CA TYR A 173 12.50 0.78 -2.52
C TYR A 173 12.39 -0.71 -2.90
N GLN A 174 13.38 -1.28 -3.59
CA GLN A 174 13.40 -2.69 -3.94
C GLN A 174 13.55 -3.57 -2.70
N ALA A 175 12.77 -4.66 -2.63
CA ALA A 175 12.79 -5.67 -1.58
C ALA A 175 12.62 -5.12 -0.15
N GLN A 176 11.81 -4.04 0.01
CA GLN A 176 11.60 -3.44 1.33
C GLN A 176 10.87 -4.41 2.28
N GLN A 177 11.37 -4.49 3.53
CA GLN A 177 10.88 -5.40 4.56
C GLN A 177 10.04 -4.72 5.64
N GLY A 178 9.78 -3.42 5.50
CA GLY A 178 9.03 -2.63 6.47
C GLY A 178 8.66 -1.27 5.91
N ILE A 179 8.15 -0.37 6.76
CA ILE A 179 7.86 1.02 6.39
C ILE A 179 9.17 1.74 6.08
N VAL A 180 9.31 2.19 4.85
CA VAL A 180 10.51 2.92 4.38
C VAL A 180 10.18 4.40 4.28
N LEU A 181 11.06 5.22 4.89
CA LEU A 181 10.98 6.68 4.84
C LEU A 181 11.46 7.23 3.49
N PRO A 182 11.17 8.51 3.18
CA PRO A 182 11.63 9.13 1.94
C PRO A 182 13.14 8.98 1.74
N ARG A 183 13.55 8.60 0.53
CA ARG A 183 14.95 8.46 0.11
C ARG A 183 15.17 9.21 -1.21
N LEU A 184 16.34 9.78 -1.40
CA LEU A 184 16.80 10.37 -2.67
C LEU A 184 17.33 9.32 -3.62
#